data_0adea7d0d76d9f734071919c7f237277
#
_entry.id   0adea7d0d76d9f734071919c7f237277
#
_cell.length_a   1.000
_cell.length_b   1.000
_cell.length_c   1.000
_cell.angle_alpha   90.00
_cell.angle_beta   90.00
_cell.angle_gamma   90.00
#
_symmetry.space_group_name_H-M   'P 1'
#
loop_
_entity.id
_entity.type
_entity.pdbx_description
1 polymer ?
#
loop_
_entity_poly.entity_id
_entity_poly.type
_entity_poly.pdbx_seq_one_letter_code
_entity_poly.pdbx_strand_id
1 'polypeptide(L)'
;IQGPMHPELGIAMDMSIQLLSESGSVCTLSLSFNNDGPLGTFFRYICDNGTYIARYDDLVDGKEETIDVSQVDVSMNGIELQNREFIASIREGREPRASVANVLPAYQVMHELERQLNTQPTLS
;
A
#
# COMPACT_ATOMS: atom_id res chain seq x y z
N ILE A 1 -15.90 1.56 -0.16
CA ILE A 1 -16.85 0.63 -0.81
C ILE A 1 -16.18 -0.73 -0.88
N GLN A 2 -16.91 -1.76 -0.53
CA GLN A 2 -16.47 -3.15 -0.70
C GLN A 2 -17.47 -3.90 -1.59
N GLY A 3 -16.95 -4.90 -2.30
CA GLY A 3 -17.75 -5.88 -3.05
C GLY A 3 -18.46 -6.87 -2.13
N PRO A 4 -19.17 -7.84 -2.71
CA PRO A 4 -19.84 -8.87 -1.93
C PRO A 4 -18.82 -9.72 -1.15
N MET A 5 -19.28 -10.24 0.00
CA MET A 5 -18.45 -11.14 0.81
C MET A 5 -18.29 -12.48 0.12
N HIS A 6 -17.09 -13.02 0.13
CA HIS A 6 -16.85 -14.38 -0.34
C HIS A 6 -17.58 -15.38 0.55
N PRO A 7 -18.40 -16.30 -0.02
CA PRO A 7 -19.29 -17.13 0.76
C PRO A 7 -18.59 -18.09 1.73
N GLU A 8 -17.38 -18.54 1.39
CA GLU A 8 -16.61 -19.47 2.23
C GLU A 8 -15.61 -18.77 3.14
N LEU A 9 -15.01 -17.67 2.68
CA LEU A 9 -13.96 -16.97 3.41
C LEU A 9 -14.48 -15.89 4.35
N GLY A 10 -15.69 -15.39 4.12
CA GLY A 10 -16.29 -14.34 4.94
C GLY A 10 -15.57 -13.00 4.87
N ILE A 11 -14.83 -12.74 3.78
CA ILE A 11 -14.12 -11.48 3.52
C ILE A 11 -14.57 -10.89 2.18
N ALA A 12 -14.50 -9.56 2.04
CA ALA A 12 -14.67 -8.92 0.75
C ALA A 12 -13.42 -9.12 -0.11
N MET A 13 -13.62 -9.61 -1.33
CA MET A 13 -12.52 -9.86 -2.27
C MET A 13 -12.16 -8.62 -3.07
N ASP A 14 -13.07 -7.67 -3.20
CA ASP A 14 -12.90 -6.43 -3.96
C ASP A 14 -13.21 -5.24 -3.07
N MET A 15 -12.36 -4.20 -3.14
CA MET A 15 -12.64 -2.96 -2.44
C MET A 15 -12.05 -1.74 -3.15
N SER A 16 -12.69 -0.60 -2.94
CA SER A 16 -12.18 0.71 -3.34
C SER A 16 -12.16 1.64 -2.13
N ILE A 17 -11.02 2.25 -1.89
CA ILE A 17 -10.75 3.12 -0.75
C ILE A 17 -10.30 4.48 -1.29
N GLN A 18 -10.87 5.55 -0.74
CA GLN A 18 -10.39 6.90 -1.00
C GLN A 18 -9.92 7.53 0.31
N LEU A 19 -8.75 8.12 0.27
CA LEU A 19 -8.15 8.83 1.40
C LEU A 19 -7.83 10.26 0.98
N LEU A 20 -8.11 11.19 1.86
CA LEU A 20 -7.72 12.60 1.75
C LEU A 20 -6.72 12.89 2.86
N SER A 21 -5.52 13.31 2.49
CA SER A 21 -4.52 13.74 3.48
C SER A 21 -4.78 15.16 3.97
N GLU A 22 -4.21 15.52 5.10
CA GLU A 22 -4.27 16.90 5.62
C GLU A 22 -3.63 17.92 4.66
N SER A 23 -2.66 17.49 3.85
CA SER A 23 -2.03 18.32 2.81
C SER A 23 -2.91 18.53 1.56
N GLY A 24 -4.08 17.88 1.48
CA GLY A 24 -4.98 17.92 0.34
C GLY A 24 -4.69 16.87 -0.74
N SER A 25 -3.69 16.02 -0.56
CA SER A 25 -3.43 14.93 -1.51
C SER A 25 -4.54 13.87 -1.45
N VAL A 26 -5.00 13.42 -2.61
CA VAL A 26 -6.02 12.37 -2.74
C VAL A 26 -5.35 11.06 -3.14
N CYS A 27 -5.63 10.01 -2.39
CA CYS A 27 -5.20 8.65 -2.71
C CYS A 27 -6.44 7.80 -3.01
N THR A 28 -6.41 7.09 -4.13
CA THR A 28 -7.44 6.09 -4.47
C THR A 28 -6.77 4.73 -4.60
N LEU A 29 -7.24 3.78 -3.80
CA LEU A 29 -6.80 2.38 -3.85
C LEU A 29 -7.94 1.54 -4.43
N SER A 30 -7.63 0.72 -5.41
CA SER A 30 -8.53 -0.31 -5.92
C SER A 30 -7.85 -1.66 -5.74
N LEU A 31 -8.48 -2.52 -4.97
CA LEU A 31 -7.94 -3.81 -4.57
C LEU A 31 -8.89 -4.91 -5.04
N SER A 32 -8.34 -5.96 -5.64
CA SER A 32 -9.07 -7.17 -5.98
C SER A 32 -8.22 -8.39 -5.66
N PHE A 33 -8.80 -9.35 -4.96
CA PHE A 33 -8.23 -10.67 -4.72
C PHE A 33 -8.85 -11.74 -5.63
N ASN A 34 -9.79 -11.34 -6.52
CA ASN A 34 -10.38 -12.17 -7.56
C ASN A 34 -9.52 -12.18 -8.84
N ASN A 35 -8.21 -12.29 -8.68
CA ASN A 35 -7.29 -12.24 -9.80
C ASN A 35 -7.03 -13.64 -10.35
N ASP A 36 -7.17 -13.80 -11.67
CA ASP A 36 -6.75 -14.99 -12.39
C ASP A 36 -5.41 -14.71 -13.09
N GLY A 37 -4.33 -15.17 -12.48
CA GLY A 37 -2.97 -14.95 -12.96
C GLY A 37 -2.02 -14.45 -11.90
N PRO A 38 -0.81 -14.00 -12.27
CA PRO A 38 0.15 -13.50 -11.31
C PRO A 38 -0.36 -12.23 -10.61
N LEU A 39 -0.10 -12.14 -9.31
CA LEU A 39 -0.40 -10.92 -8.55
C LEU A 39 0.39 -9.76 -9.14
N GLY A 40 -0.30 -8.65 -9.37
CA GLY A 40 0.30 -7.42 -9.87
C GLY A 40 0.00 -6.25 -8.94
N THR A 41 1.00 -5.40 -8.74
CA THR A 41 0.81 -4.12 -8.08
C THR A 41 1.14 -3.00 -9.05
N PHE A 42 0.31 -1.98 -9.03
CA PHE A 42 0.47 -0.81 -9.87
C PHE A 42 0.18 0.43 -9.03
N PHE A 43 1.16 1.32 -8.93
CA PHE A 43 1.00 2.60 -8.25
C PHE A 43 1.30 3.72 -9.21
N ARG A 44 0.40 4.70 -9.29
CA ARG A 44 0.60 5.92 -10.05
C ARG A 44 0.59 7.11 -9.10
N TYR A 45 1.67 7.85 -9.12
CA TYR A 45 1.86 9.08 -8.37
C TYR A 45 1.79 10.26 -9.32
N ILE A 46 0.87 11.18 -9.09
CA ILE A 46 0.75 12.44 -9.83
C ILE A 46 1.16 13.54 -8.86
N CYS A 47 2.32 14.15 -9.13
CA CYS A 47 2.93 15.14 -8.26
C CYS A 47 3.18 16.43 -9.02
N ASP A 48 3.46 17.52 -8.32
CA ASP A 48 3.76 18.82 -8.94
C ASP A 48 5.00 18.78 -9.84
N ASN A 49 5.95 17.89 -9.52
CA ASN A 49 7.22 17.73 -10.27
C ASN A 49 7.18 16.63 -11.33
N GLY A 50 6.05 15.95 -11.53
CA GLY A 50 5.92 14.91 -12.54
C GLY A 50 4.98 13.78 -12.16
N THR A 51 4.84 12.84 -13.08
CA THR A 51 4.09 11.60 -12.87
C THR A 51 5.07 10.43 -12.81
N TYR A 52 4.84 9.52 -11.87
CA TYR A 52 5.66 8.35 -11.66
C TYR A 52 4.76 7.12 -11.59
N ILE A 53 5.20 6.04 -12.21
CA ILE A 53 4.46 4.78 -12.28
C ILE A 53 5.36 3.66 -11.76
N ALA A 54 4.99 3.05 -10.63
CA ALA A 54 5.67 1.91 -10.08
C ALA A 54 4.89 0.64 -10.38
N ARG A 55 5.56 -0.34 -10.98
CA ARG A 55 5.03 -1.67 -11.28
C ARG A 55 6.03 -2.69 -10.77
N TYR A 56 5.72 -3.38 -9.69
CA TYR A 56 6.59 -4.41 -9.11
C TYR A 56 8.03 -3.90 -8.88
N ASP A 57 8.94 -4.16 -9.83
CA ASP A 57 10.36 -3.81 -9.87
C ASP A 57 10.70 -2.70 -10.89
N ASP A 58 9.71 -2.23 -11.65
CA ASP A 58 9.87 -1.16 -12.62
C ASP A 58 9.39 0.18 -12.08
N LEU A 59 10.16 1.23 -12.33
CA LEU A 59 9.75 2.61 -12.13
C LEU A 59 9.91 3.37 -13.46
N VAL A 60 8.82 3.96 -13.92
CA VAL A 60 8.84 4.80 -15.12
C VAL A 60 8.23 6.17 -14.83
N ASP A 61 8.57 7.14 -15.65
CA ASP A 61 7.95 8.47 -15.61
C ASP A 61 6.58 8.51 -16.33
N GLY A 62 5.96 9.69 -16.39
CA GLY A 62 4.67 9.89 -17.07
C GLY A 62 4.71 9.73 -18.58
N LYS A 63 5.87 9.60 -19.19
CA LYS A 63 6.09 9.31 -20.62
C LYS A 63 6.46 7.85 -20.87
N GLU A 64 6.43 7.03 -19.81
CA GLU A 64 6.86 5.63 -19.81
C GLU A 64 8.37 5.43 -20.03
N GLU A 65 9.18 6.49 -19.80
CA GLU A 65 10.64 6.37 -19.80
C GLU A 65 11.10 5.74 -18.48
N THR A 66 11.98 4.73 -18.58
CA THR A 66 12.49 4.01 -17.40
C THR A 66 13.34 4.92 -16.54
N ILE A 67 13.07 4.94 -15.24
CA ILE A 67 13.89 5.62 -14.25
C ILE A 67 14.88 4.60 -13.69
N ASP A 68 16.18 4.92 -13.74
CA ASP A 68 17.22 4.06 -13.18
C ASP A 68 17.13 4.00 -11.66
N VAL A 69 16.79 2.84 -11.14
CA VAL A 69 16.71 2.52 -9.71
C VAL A 69 17.79 1.53 -9.29
N SER A 70 18.80 1.29 -10.12
CA SER A 70 19.89 0.32 -9.85
C SER A 70 20.66 0.63 -8.56
N GLN A 71 20.64 1.89 -8.12
CA GLN A 71 21.30 2.34 -6.89
C GLN A 71 20.37 2.31 -5.66
N VAL A 72 19.12 1.94 -5.85
CA VAL A 72 18.16 1.81 -4.74
C VAL A 72 18.18 0.37 -4.23
N ASP A 73 18.41 0.22 -2.92
CA ASP A 73 18.37 -1.11 -2.29
C ASP A 73 16.92 -1.57 -2.22
N VAL A 74 16.55 -2.51 -3.06
CA VAL A 74 15.20 -3.07 -3.17
C VAL A 74 15.22 -4.58 -2.98
N SER A 75 14.16 -5.11 -2.40
CA SER A 75 13.91 -6.55 -2.39
C SER A 75 12.47 -6.83 -2.77
N MET A 76 12.23 -7.91 -3.49
CA MET A 76 10.98 -8.23 -4.19
C MET A 76 9.73 -8.10 -3.32
N ASN A 77 9.80 -8.42 -2.03
CA ASN A 77 8.68 -8.34 -1.08
C ASN A 77 8.99 -7.50 0.18
N GLY A 78 10.13 -6.83 0.21
CA GLY A 78 10.58 -6.00 1.34
C GLY A 78 11.04 -6.79 2.57
N ILE A 79 10.88 -8.11 2.65
CA ILE A 79 11.20 -8.91 3.84
C ILE A 79 12.70 -8.83 4.19
N GLU A 80 13.55 -8.93 3.19
CA GLU A 80 15.00 -8.85 3.41
C GLU A 80 15.41 -7.48 3.96
N LEU A 81 14.91 -6.40 3.37
CA LEU A 81 15.16 -5.03 3.83
C LEU A 81 14.63 -4.81 5.24
N GLN A 82 13.44 -5.31 5.54
CA GLN A 82 12.86 -5.24 6.87
C GLN A 82 13.73 -5.97 7.91
N ASN A 83 14.20 -7.16 7.58
CA ASN A 83 15.04 -7.95 8.49
C ASN A 83 16.41 -7.28 8.70
N ARG A 84 17.04 -6.78 7.63
CA ARG A 84 18.30 -6.02 7.74
C ARG A 84 18.13 -4.79 8.62
N GLU A 85 17.06 -4.03 8.43
CA GLU A 85 16.76 -2.83 9.23
C GLU A 85 16.54 -3.19 10.71
N PHE A 86 15.82 -4.27 11.00
CA PHE A 86 15.60 -4.74 12.37
C PHE A 86 16.90 -5.11 13.06
N ILE A 87 17.75 -5.90 12.39
CA ILE A 87 19.07 -6.29 12.93
C ILE A 87 19.99 -5.07 13.12
N ALA A 88 19.99 -4.14 12.15
CA ALA A 88 20.77 -2.91 12.26
C ALA A 88 20.30 -2.06 13.46
N SER A 89 19.00 -1.92 13.65
CA SER A 89 18.46 -1.15 14.78
C SER A 89 18.90 -1.71 16.15
N ILE A 90 18.94 -3.05 16.29
CA ILE A 90 19.44 -3.70 17.52
C ILE A 90 20.93 -3.39 17.73
N ARG A 91 21.75 -3.52 16.69
CA ARG A 91 23.20 -3.30 16.78
C ARG A 91 23.55 -1.83 17.09
N GLU A 92 22.76 -0.91 16.56
CA GLU A 92 22.95 0.54 16.70
C GLU A 92 22.25 1.11 17.96
N GLY A 93 21.45 0.30 18.65
CA GLY A 93 20.70 0.72 19.83
C GLY A 93 19.64 1.80 19.52
N ARG A 94 19.07 1.78 18.35
CA ARG A 94 18.05 2.74 17.90
C ARG A 94 16.70 2.06 17.66
N GLU A 95 15.65 2.87 17.57
CA GLU A 95 14.33 2.39 17.20
C GLU A 95 14.31 1.96 15.72
N PRO A 96 13.71 0.79 15.37
CA PRO A 96 13.55 0.38 13.98
C PRO A 96 12.52 1.27 13.25
N ARG A 97 12.69 1.46 11.95
CA ARG A 97 11.76 2.27 11.14
C ARG A 97 10.32 1.77 11.20
N ALA A 98 10.13 0.46 11.26
CA ALA A 98 8.83 -0.18 11.42
C ALA A 98 8.51 -0.52 12.88
N SER A 99 8.83 0.38 13.80
CA SER A 99 8.44 0.24 15.21
C SER A 99 6.91 0.36 15.38
N VAL A 100 6.42 -0.12 16.51
CA VAL A 100 4.99 -0.01 16.85
C VAL A 100 4.53 1.45 16.79
N ALA A 101 5.31 2.39 17.31
CA ALA A 101 4.98 3.80 17.28
C ALA A 101 4.86 4.35 15.85
N ASN A 102 5.76 3.93 14.96
CA ASN A 102 5.79 4.42 13.58
C ASN A 102 4.71 3.79 12.70
N VAL A 103 4.26 2.57 12.97
CA VAL A 103 3.21 1.89 12.18
C VAL A 103 1.80 2.12 12.73
N LEU A 104 1.67 2.54 13.99
CA LEU A 104 0.38 2.76 14.65
C LEU A 104 -0.57 3.67 13.87
N PRO A 105 -0.14 4.79 13.24
CA PRO A 105 -1.03 5.62 12.43
C PRO A 105 -1.69 4.87 11.28
N ALA A 106 -0.97 3.95 10.63
CA ALA A 106 -1.55 3.13 9.55
C ALA A 106 -2.64 2.18 10.08
N TYR A 107 -2.42 1.58 11.26
CA TYR A 107 -3.44 0.74 11.91
C TYR A 107 -4.66 1.55 12.35
N GLN A 108 -4.48 2.79 12.78
CA GLN A 108 -5.60 3.68 13.12
C GLN A 108 -6.46 3.99 11.88
N VAL A 109 -5.83 4.24 10.72
CA VAL A 109 -6.56 4.42 9.45
C VAL A 109 -7.32 3.15 9.07
N MET A 110 -6.71 1.98 9.18
CA MET A 110 -7.38 0.71 8.89
C MET A 110 -8.59 0.47 9.81
N HIS A 111 -8.44 0.75 11.10
CA HIS A 111 -9.54 0.64 12.06
C HIS A 111 -10.70 1.59 11.71
N GLU A 112 -10.39 2.82 11.33
CA GLU A 112 -11.42 3.78 10.91
C GLU A 112 -12.15 3.33 9.62
N LEU A 113 -11.42 2.77 8.66
CA LEU A 113 -12.00 2.19 7.44
C LEU A 113 -12.95 1.03 7.78
N GLU A 114 -12.53 0.12 8.66
CA GLU A 114 -13.37 -0.98 9.15
C GLU A 114 -14.64 -0.46 9.83
N ARG A 115 -14.51 0.53 10.70
CA ARG A 115 -15.65 1.17 11.36
C ARG A 115 -16.64 1.77 10.36
N GLN A 116 -16.14 2.45 9.32
CA GLN A 116 -16.98 3.03 8.27
C GLN A 116 -17.70 1.95 7.45
N LEU A 117 -17.04 0.84 7.14
CA LEU A 117 -17.67 -0.28 6.42
C LEU A 117 -18.82 -0.89 7.24
N ASN A 118 -18.63 -1.08 8.53
CA ASN A 118 -19.64 -1.65 9.43
C ASN A 118 -20.85 -0.72 9.68
N THR A 119 -20.71 0.57 9.39
CA THR A 119 -21.80 1.56 9.53
C THR A 119 -22.54 1.82 8.22
N GLN A 120 -22.04 1.37 7.07
CA GLN A 120 -22.74 1.52 5.80
C GLN A 120 -23.88 0.50 5.68
N PRO A 121 -25.09 0.92 5.25
CA PRO A 121 -26.17 -0.04 4.96
C PRO A 121 -25.70 -0.96 3.83
N THR A 122 -25.86 -2.26 4.04
CA THR A 122 -25.59 -3.27 3.00
C THR A 122 -26.45 -2.94 1.78
N LEU A 123 -25.81 -2.63 0.66
CA LEU A 123 -26.51 -2.49 -0.60
C LEU A 123 -27.08 -3.88 -0.96
N SER A 124 -28.37 -4.02 -0.81
CA SER A 124 -29.16 -5.22 -1.19
C SER A 124 -29.41 -5.25 -2.68
#